data_f88291eafc33f933ca6003950634ac77
#
_entry.id   f88291eafc33f933ca6003950634ac77
#
_cell.length_a   1.000
_cell.length_b   1.000
_cell.length_c   1.000
_cell.angle_alpha   90.00
_cell.angle_beta   90.00
_cell.angle_gamma   90.00
#
_symmetry.space_group_name_H-M   'P 1'
#
loop_
_entity.id
_entity.type
_entity.pdbx_description
1 polymer ?
#
loop_
_entity_poly.entity_id
_entity_poly.type
_entity_poly.pdbx_seq_one_letter_code
_entity_poly.pdbx_strand_id
1 'polypeptide(L)'
;MRSVRLIISSALVVGGGIFAVVHLRTLEVRRLTAQVNELEQQRQELRDYVRRLSASRRVAQIDVLDQRPDQRGWAVSAIVWHEISRDGVLSEPQTVEVVGELMYVEAAVLKFDHEAVGKGDPEKGGSVAVFRRIFGDRQVAASVSDLNLASRPAGSGSPSEEPLEARLWSLFWQLMSDPKLAQQYGVRVAQCEAPAVQIKPGQIWEVTLDAAGGLNLRLIGERREITLATQPPHAPSP
;
A
#
# COMPACT_ATOMS: atom_id res chain seq x y z
N MET A 1 -50.31 -9.79 -69.19
CA MET A 1 -50.64 -9.69 -67.72
C MET A 1 -49.98 -10.74 -66.82
N ARG A 2 -49.76 -11.98 -67.25
CA ARG A 2 -49.11 -13.02 -66.42
C ARG A 2 -47.61 -12.72 -66.10
N SER A 3 -46.86 -12.21 -67.08
CA SER A 3 -45.41 -11.92 -66.94
C SER A 3 -45.10 -10.79 -65.91
N VAL A 4 -45.98 -9.76 -65.84
CA VAL A 4 -45.82 -8.65 -64.88
C VAL A 4 -46.05 -9.11 -63.42
N ARG A 5 -47.03 -10.00 -63.21
CA ARG A 5 -47.29 -10.58 -61.89
C ARG A 5 -46.13 -11.44 -61.37
N LEU A 6 -45.45 -12.17 -62.29
CA LEU A 6 -44.32 -12.98 -61.95
C LEU A 6 -43.09 -12.14 -61.53
N ILE A 7 -42.84 -11.00 -62.20
CA ILE A 7 -41.76 -10.09 -61.90
C ILE A 7 -42.00 -9.39 -60.55
N ILE A 8 -43.21 -8.98 -60.29
CA ILE A 8 -43.57 -8.33 -58.99
C ILE A 8 -43.46 -9.33 -57.82
N SER A 9 -43.89 -10.59 -57.96
CA SER A 9 -43.77 -11.59 -56.92
C SER A 9 -42.31 -11.99 -56.67
N SER A 10 -41.45 -12.09 -57.69
CA SER A 10 -40.02 -12.39 -57.48
C SER A 10 -39.29 -11.20 -56.82
N ALA A 11 -39.61 -9.95 -57.16
CA ALA A 11 -39.07 -8.79 -56.53
C ALA A 11 -39.45 -8.67 -55.02
N LEU A 12 -40.66 -9.06 -54.67
CA LEU A 12 -41.14 -9.09 -53.29
C LEU A 12 -40.46 -10.15 -52.46
N VAL A 13 -40.20 -11.32 -53.00
CA VAL A 13 -39.47 -12.44 -52.36
C VAL A 13 -38.03 -12.08 -52.11
N VAL A 14 -37.36 -11.49 -53.12
CA VAL A 14 -35.96 -11.06 -52.99
C VAL A 14 -35.83 -9.88 -52.01
N GLY A 15 -36.74 -8.90 -52.07
CA GLY A 15 -36.76 -7.78 -51.12
C GLY A 15 -37.02 -8.25 -49.68
N GLY A 16 -37.93 -9.18 -49.48
CA GLY A 16 -38.23 -9.76 -48.16
C GLY A 16 -37.03 -10.58 -47.60
N GLY A 17 -36.34 -11.32 -48.50
CA GLY A 17 -35.14 -12.07 -48.11
C GLY A 17 -33.98 -11.15 -47.66
N ILE A 18 -33.73 -10.09 -48.45
CA ILE A 18 -32.68 -9.09 -48.09
C ILE A 18 -33.04 -8.40 -46.79
N PHE A 19 -34.29 -7.99 -46.62
CA PHE A 19 -34.76 -7.37 -45.36
C PHE A 19 -34.58 -8.28 -44.15
N ALA A 20 -34.94 -9.57 -44.27
CA ALA A 20 -34.77 -10.55 -43.21
C ALA A 20 -33.29 -10.75 -42.83
N VAL A 21 -32.41 -10.84 -43.81
CA VAL A 21 -30.96 -10.99 -43.59
C VAL A 21 -30.39 -9.77 -42.92
N VAL A 22 -30.74 -8.56 -43.35
CA VAL A 22 -30.28 -7.32 -42.75
C VAL A 22 -30.81 -7.19 -41.32
N HIS A 23 -32.07 -7.57 -41.09
CA HIS A 23 -32.65 -7.50 -39.72
C HIS A 23 -31.97 -8.50 -38.79
N LEU A 24 -31.73 -9.72 -39.19
CA LEU A 24 -31.02 -10.74 -38.42
C LEU A 24 -29.59 -10.31 -38.10
N ARG A 25 -28.88 -9.75 -39.09
CA ARG A 25 -27.52 -9.21 -38.90
C ARG A 25 -27.52 -8.05 -37.90
N THR A 26 -28.51 -7.18 -37.95
CA THR A 26 -28.63 -6.04 -37.01
C THR A 26 -28.87 -6.52 -35.57
N LEU A 27 -29.69 -7.55 -35.39
CA LEU A 27 -29.92 -8.16 -34.07
C LEU A 27 -28.66 -8.83 -33.53
N GLU A 28 -27.93 -9.55 -34.37
CA GLU A 28 -26.67 -10.18 -34.01
C GLU A 28 -25.61 -9.15 -33.60
N VAL A 29 -25.43 -8.08 -34.39
CA VAL A 29 -24.50 -6.99 -34.07
C VAL A 29 -24.88 -6.35 -32.73
N ARG A 30 -26.16 -6.04 -32.50
CA ARG A 30 -26.63 -5.48 -31.22
C ARG A 30 -26.33 -6.40 -30.04
N ARG A 31 -26.55 -7.71 -30.21
CA ARG A 31 -26.22 -8.71 -29.17
C ARG A 31 -24.74 -8.75 -28.88
N LEU A 32 -23.90 -8.80 -29.92
CA LEU A 32 -22.44 -8.79 -29.76
C LEU A 32 -21.93 -7.49 -29.11
N THR A 33 -22.48 -6.34 -29.53
CA THR A 33 -22.14 -5.06 -28.89
C THR A 33 -22.52 -5.03 -27.42
N ALA A 34 -23.72 -5.55 -27.05
CA ALA A 34 -24.10 -5.64 -25.65
C ALA A 34 -23.18 -6.55 -24.84
N GLN A 35 -22.77 -7.71 -25.40
CA GLN A 35 -21.82 -8.60 -24.75
C GLN A 35 -20.43 -7.96 -24.60
N VAL A 36 -19.95 -7.22 -25.60
CA VAL A 36 -18.68 -6.50 -25.52
C VAL A 36 -18.74 -5.45 -24.41
N ASN A 37 -19.81 -4.66 -24.36
CA ASN A 37 -19.97 -3.63 -23.32
C ASN A 37 -20.03 -4.24 -21.92
N GLU A 38 -20.74 -5.36 -21.75
CA GLU A 38 -20.80 -6.09 -20.48
C GLU A 38 -19.41 -6.62 -20.06
N LEU A 39 -18.67 -7.22 -20.99
CA LEU A 39 -17.32 -7.71 -20.72
C LEU A 39 -16.35 -6.57 -20.39
N GLU A 40 -16.47 -5.44 -21.07
CA GLU A 40 -15.66 -4.24 -20.78
C GLU A 40 -15.96 -3.71 -19.37
N GLN A 41 -17.23 -3.68 -18.98
CA GLN A 41 -17.62 -3.27 -17.62
C GLN A 41 -17.05 -4.23 -16.57
N GLN A 42 -17.24 -5.55 -16.74
CA GLN A 42 -16.69 -6.56 -15.83
C GLN A 42 -15.16 -6.46 -15.74
N ARG A 43 -14.49 -6.25 -16.87
CA ARG A 43 -13.04 -6.04 -16.93
C ARG A 43 -12.61 -4.79 -16.16
N GLN A 44 -13.38 -3.71 -16.26
CA GLN A 44 -13.07 -2.48 -15.53
C GLN A 44 -13.28 -2.65 -14.01
N GLU A 45 -14.37 -3.28 -13.61
CA GLU A 45 -14.65 -3.60 -12.20
C GLU A 45 -13.52 -4.47 -11.60
N LEU A 46 -13.09 -5.49 -12.33
CA LEU A 46 -11.99 -6.36 -11.90
C LEU A 46 -10.66 -5.61 -11.80
N ARG A 47 -10.37 -4.71 -12.73
CA ARG A 47 -9.16 -3.86 -12.67
C ARG A 47 -9.18 -2.95 -11.45
N ASP A 48 -10.32 -2.34 -11.16
CA ASP A 48 -10.46 -1.47 -10.00
C ASP A 48 -10.36 -2.24 -8.69
N TYR A 49 -10.89 -3.45 -8.66
CA TYR A 49 -10.72 -4.39 -7.54
C TYR A 49 -9.26 -4.73 -7.29
N VAL A 50 -8.54 -5.16 -8.33
CA VAL A 50 -7.10 -5.49 -8.25
C VAL A 50 -6.28 -4.27 -7.83
N ARG A 51 -6.57 -3.09 -8.40
CA ARG A 51 -5.89 -1.84 -8.04
C ARG A 51 -6.05 -1.50 -6.56
N ARG A 52 -7.24 -1.70 -5.98
CA ARG A 52 -7.46 -1.48 -4.55
C ARG A 52 -6.70 -2.49 -3.69
N LEU A 53 -6.69 -3.77 -4.07
CA LEU A 53 -5.91 -4.79 -3.34
C LEU A 53 -4.40 -4.52 -3.35
N SER A 54 -3.88 -3.99 -4.46
CA SER A 54 -2.46 -3.68 -4.63
C SER A 54 -2.09 -2.23 -4.25
N ALA A 55 -3.05 -1.45 -3.75
CA ALA A 55 -2.75 -0.11 -3.27
C ALA A 55 -1.79 -0.17 -2.08
N SER A 56 -0.82 0.74 -2.06
CA SER A 56 0.17 0.86 -1.01
C SER A 56 0.23 2.30 -0.52
N ARG A 57 0.38 2.50 0.79
CA ARG A 57 0.55 3.83 1.37
C ARG A 57 1.85 3.92 2.14
N ARG A 58 2.47 5.08 2.14
CA ARG A 58 3.60 5.39 3.02
C ARG A 58 3.07 5.45 4.45
N VAL A 59 3.80 4.85 5.35
CA VAL A 59 3.45 4.82 6.78
C VAL A 59 4.59 5.27 7.67
N ALA A 60 5.83 5.30 7.16
CA ALA A 60 6.98 5.86 7.85
C ALA A 60 8.13 6.19 6.89
N GLN A 61 9.10 6.96 7.39
CA GLN A 61 10.37 7.26 6.75
C GLN A 61 11.52 7.02 7.72
N ILE A 62 12.63 6.56 7.17
CA ILE A 62 13.88 6.29 7.91
C ILE A 62 15.02 7.00 7.19
N ASP A 63 15.73 7.86 7.90
CA ASP A 63 16.93 8.51 7.43
C ASP A 63 18.15 7.90 8.14
N VAL A 64 19.04 7.25 7.40
CA VAL A 64 20.30 6.72 7.92
C VAL A 64 21.30 7.87 7.98
N LEU A 65 21.63 8.32 9.19
CA LEU A 65 22.50 9.50 9.37
C LEU A 65 23.96 9.15 9.24
N ASP A 66 24.41 8.17 10.04
CA ASP A 66 25.81 7.81 10.22
C ASP A 66 25.94 6.31 10.47
N GLN A 67 27.12 5.80 10.20
CA GLN A 67 27.48 4.40 10.51
C GLN A 67 28.94 4.36 10.96
N ARG A 68 29.19 3.79 12.13
CA ARG A 68 30.53 3.64 12.71
C ARG A 68 30.75 2.23 13.24
N PRO A 69 31.96 1.70 13.24
CA PRO A 69 32.23 0.42 13.91
C PRO A 69 32.22 0.58 15.44
N ASP A 70 31.69 -0.40 16.13
CA ASP A 70 31.84 -0.53 17.58
C ASP A 70 33.19 -1.17 17.96
N GLN A 71 33.42 -1.39 19.26
CA GLN A 71 34.65 -2.05 19.77
C GLN A 71 34.85 -3.50 19.27
N ARG A 72 33.78 -4.14 18.78
CA ARG A 72 33.79 -5.50 18.20
C ARG A 72 33.93 -5.49 16.70
N GLY A 73 33.96 -4.30 16.08
CA GLY A 73 33.98 -4.12 14.63
C GLY A 73 32.60 -4.24 13.97
N TRP A 74 31.52 -4.29 14.74
CA TRP A 74 30.17 -4.31 14.18
C TRP A 74 29.73 -2.90 13.78
N ALA A 75 29.00 -2.78 12.70
CA ALA A 75 28.42 -1.53 12.26
C ALA A 75 27.34 -1.07 13.27
N VAL A 76 27.46 0.18 13.70
CA VAL A 76 26.44 0.86 14.51
C VAL A 76 25.94 2.05 13.71
N SER A 77 24.68 2.02 13.33
CA SER A 77 24.03 3.06 12.53
C SER A 77 23.13 3.91 13.39
N ALA A 78 23.27 5.23 13.28
CA ALA A 78 22.29 6.17 13.83
C ALA A 78 21.22 6.44 12.75
N ILE A 79 19.97 6.18 13.06
CA ILE A 79 18.86 6.42 12.17
C ILE A 79 17.86 7.40 12.78
N VAL A 80 17.13 8.13 11.96
CA VAL A 80 15.97 8.93 12.37
C VAL A 80 14.73 8.32 11.78
N TRP A 81 13.76 8.05 12.63
CA TRP A 81 12.47 7.50 12.33
C TRP A 81 11.38 8.55 12.40
N HIS A 82 10.50 8.58 11.39
CA HIS A 82 9.28 9.37 11.40
C HIS A 82 8.10 8.49 10.98
N GLU A 83 7.05 8.47 11.77
CA GLU A 83 5.77 7.93 11.28
C GLU A 83 5.07 8.93 10.38
N ILE A 84 4.27 8.43 9.45
CA ILE A 84 3.51 9.24 8.50
C ILE A 84 2.03 8.95 8.72
N SER A 85 1.28 9.97 9.11
CA SER A 85 -0.17 9.89 9.25
C SER A 85 -0.86 9.64 7.90
N ARG A 86 -2.16 9.33 7.92
CA ARG A 86 -2.95 9.20 6.67
C ARG A 86 -2.97 10.48 5.85
N ASP A 87 -2.87 11.63 6.51
CA ASP A 87 -2.84 12.94 5.86
C ASP A 87 -1.44 13.35 5.37
N GLY A 88 -0.46 12.44 5.50
CA GLY A 88 0.92 12.66 5.05
C GLY A 88 1.77 13.51 6.00
N VAL A 89 1.31 13.76 7.23
CA VAL A 89 2.05 14.54 8.23
C VAL A 89 3.08 13.62 8.92
N LEU A 90 4.32 14.10 9.02
CA LEU A 90 5.40 13.42 9.73
C LEU A 90 5.23 13.60 11.24
N SER A 91 5.48 12.54 12.00
CA SER A 91 5.60 12.60 13.46
C SER A 91 6.88 13.32 13.88
N GLU A 92 6.98 13.61 15.18
CA GLU A 92 8.25 14.02 15.78
C GLU A 92 9.35 12.97 15.50
N PRO A 93 10.58 13.40 15.20
CA PRO A 93 11.69 12.51 14.91
C PRO A 93 12.10 11.68 16.14
N GLN A 94 12.32 10.39 15.94
CA GLN A 94 12.88 9.51 16.96
C GLN A 94 14.23 9.00 16.47
N THR A 95 15.28 9.18 17.26
CA THR A 95 16.60 8.65 16.95
C THR A 95 16.75 7.26 17.53
N VAL A 96 17.17 6.30 16.69
CA VAL A 96 17.38 4.90 17.07
C VAL A 96 18.77 4.46 16.66
N GLU A 97 19.45 3.68 17.49
CA GLU A 97 20.71 3.02 17.14
C GLU A 97 20.43 1.57 16.69
N VAL A 98 20.95 1.23 15.52
CA VAL A 98 20.86 -0.10 14.92
C VAL A 98 22.24 -0.71 14.86
N VAL A 99 22.42 -1.89 15.48
CA VAL A 99 23.72 -2.60 15.52
C VAL A 99 23.66 -3.79 14.57
N GLY A 100 24.52 -3.76 13.57
CA GLY A 100 24.61 -4.76 12.50
C GLY A 100 24.51 -4.14 11.12
N GLU A 101 24.49 -4.98 10.11
CA GLU A 101 24.37 -4.56 8.71
C GLU A 101 22.92 -4.54 8.21
N LEU A 102 22.08 -5.37 8.81
CA LEU A 102 20.64 -5.43 8.50
C LEU A 102 19.85 -4.65 9.53
N MET A 103 18.94 -3.83 9.05
CA MET A 103 17.92 -3.15 9.86
C MET A 103 16.58 -3.85 9.70
N TYR A 104 15.96 -4.23 10.80
CA TYR A 104 14.62 -4.78 10.88
C TYR A 104 13.65 -3.71 11.37
N VAL A 105 12.49 -3.62 10.74
CA VAL A 105 11.39 -2.78 11.19
C VAL A 105 10.23 -3.68 11.60
N GLU A 106 10.03 -3.85 12.90
CA GLU A 106 8.96 -4.69 13.45
C GLU A 106 7.67 -3.91 13.63
N ALA A 107 6.59 -4.40 13.03
CA ALA A 107 5.25 -3.91 13.26
C ALA A 107 4.26 -5.06 13.47
N ALA A 108 3.25 -4.81 14.30
CA ALA A 108 2.06 -5.65 14.36
C ALA A 108 1.07 -5.17 13.29
N VAL A 109 0.56 -6.08 12.47
CA VAL A 109 -0.28 -5.76 11.31
C VAL A 109 -1.61 -6.50 11.39
N LEU A 110 -2.71 -5.75 11.25
CA LEU A 110 -4.06 -6.28 11.05
C LEU A 110 -4.41 -6.20 9.56
N LYS A 111 -4.76 -7.34 8.97
CA LYS A 111 -5.15 -7.48 7.55
C LYS A 111 -6.62 -7.85 7.47
N PHE A 112 -7.39 -7.04 6.73
CA PHE A 112 -8.81 -7.30 6.52
C PHE A 112 -9.05 -8.27 5.37
N ASP A 113 -10.29 -8.74 5.24
CA ASP A 113 -10.69 -9.61 4.16
C ASP A 113 -10.51 -8.96 2.80
N HIS A 114 -10.01 -9.74 1.83
CA HIS A 114 -9.76 -9.25 0.47
C HIS A 114 -11.01 -8.68 -0.20
N GLU A 115 -12.17 -9.20 0.16
CA GLU A 115 -13.44 -8.71 -0.37
C GLU A 115 -13.72 -7.28 0.08
N ALA A 116 -13.54 -6.97 1.37
CA ALA A 116 -13.69 -5.63 1.91
C ALA A 116 -12.70 -4.65 1.27
N VAL A 117 -11.41 -5.03 1.21
CA VAL A 117 -10.36 -4.23 0.59
C VAL A 117 -10.64 -4.01 -0.90
N GLY A 118 -10.97 -5.06 -1.63
CA GLY A 118 -11.20 -4.99 -3.08
C GLY A 118 -12.46 -4.20 -3.45
N LYS A 119 -13.50 -4.22 -2.62
CA LYS A 119 -14.70 -3.38 -2.79
C LYS A 119 -14.47 -1.93 -2.40
N GLY A 120 -13.37 -1.62 -1.70
CA GLY A 120 -13.06 -0.27 -1.21
C GLY A 120 -13.94 0.12 -0.03
N ASP A 121 -14.12 -0.81 0.91
CA ASP A 121 -14.83 -0.54 2.16
C ASP A 121 -14.18 0.67 2.86
N PRO A 122 -14.94 1.70 3.27
CA PRO A 122 -14.38 2.92 3.85
C PRO A 122 -13.65 2.69 5.18
N GLU A 123 -14.01 1.64 5.91
CA GLU A 123 -13.42 1.31 7.22
C GLU A 123 -12.36 0.19 7.13
N LYS A 124 -12.58 -0.81 6.24
CA LYS A 124 -11.76 -2.03 6.11
C LYS A 124 -11.01 -2.11 4.77
N GLY A 125 -10.99 -1.02 4.02
CA GLY A 125 -10.37 -0.94 2.70
C GLY A 125 -8.84 -0.92 2.69
N GLY A 126 -8.18 -1.10 3.84
CA GLY A 126 -6.74 -1.16 3.95
C GLY A 126 -6.26 -1.64 5.31
N SER A 127 -5.08 -2.26 5.34
CA SER A 127 -4.47 -2.79 6.56
C SER A 127 -4.09 -1.70 7.57
N VAL A 128 -3.98 -2.10 8.84
CA VAL A 128 -3.54 -1.24 9.95
C VAL A 128 -2.26 -1.82 10.54
N ALA A 129 -1.26 -0.98 10.79
CA ALA A 129 0.02 -1.38 11.37
C ALA A 129 0.34 -0.52 12.60
N VAL A 130 0.89 -1.17 13.64
CA VAL A 130 1.47 -0.56 14.84
C VAL A 130 2.95 -0.89 14.86
N PHE A 131 3.80 0.12 14.70
CA PHE A 131 5.24 -0.08 14.80
C PHE A 131 5.65 -0.34 16.24
N ARG A 132 6.49 -1.35 16.42
CA ARG A 132 6.95 -1.77 17.74
C ARG A 132 8.39 -1.35 17.98
N ARG A 133 9.31 -1.74 17.11
CA ARG A 133 10.73 -1.45 17.30
C ARG A 133 11.50 -1.54 15.99
N ILE A 134 12.68 -0.94 16.01
CA ILE A 134 13.68 -1.05 14.95
C ILE A 134 14.94 -1.58 15.60
N PHE A 135 15.55 -2.62 15.01
CA PHE A 135 16.73 -3.27 15.55
C PHE A 135 17.62 -3.84 14.45
N GLY A 136 18.87 -4.09 14.76
CA GLY A 136 19.83 -4.71 13.85
C GLY A 136 19.98 -6.22 14.08
N ASP A 137 20.62 -6.90 13.13
CA ASP A 137 20.87 -8.34 13.16
C ASP A 137 21.87 -8.76 14.28
N ARG A 138 22.55 -7.79 14.90
CA ARG A 138 23.43 -8.01 16.06
C ARG A 138 22.80 -7.62 17.40
N GLN A 139 21.52 -7.25 17.42
CA GLN A 139 20.78 -6.90 18.61
C GLN A 139 19.78 -8.01 18.97
N VAL A 140 19.56 -8.21 20.28
CA VAL A 140 18.44 -9.03 20.75
C VAL A 140 17.19 -8.16 20.72
N ALA A 141 16.22 -8.50 19.88
CA ALA A 141 15.01 -7.68 19.68
C ALA A 141 14.29 -7.36 21.00
N ALA A 142 14.30 -8.28 21.98
CA ALA A 142 13.67 -8.07 23.29
C ALA A 142 14.38 -7.02 24.16
N SER A 143 15.64 -6.69 23.88
CA SER A 143 16.41 -5.68 24.62
C SER A 143 16.37 -4.29 24.00
N VAL A 144 15.74 -4.13 22.84
CA VAL A 144 15.57 -2.84 22.17
C VAL A 144 14.32 -2.17 22.69
N SER A 145 14.43 -0.89 23.01
CA SER A 145 13.27 -0.08 23.44
C SER A 145 12.21 -0.05 22.36
N ASP A 146 10.96 -0.18 22.79
CA ASP A 146 9.83 0.00 21.86
C ASP A 146 9.82 1.43 21.33
N LEU A 147 9.53 1.60 20.06
CA LEU A 147 9.14 2.88 19.48
C LEU A 147 7.93 3.38 20.28
N ASN A 148 7.94 4.63 20.63
CA ASN A 148 6.97 5.17 21.59
C ASN A 148 5.54 4.95 21.11
N LEU A 149 4.88 3.90 21.63
CA LEU A 149 3.51 3.48 21.28
C LEU A 149 2.44 4.53 21.63
N ALA A 150 2.85 5.65 22.23
CA ALA A 150 1.97 6.76 22.58
C ALA A 150 1.50 7.59 21.37
N SER A 151 2.07 7.34 20.19
CA SER A 151 1.64 8.04 18.98
C SER A 151 0.42 7.34 18.37
N ARG A 152 -0.74 7.61 18.96
CA ARG A 152 -2.01 7.51 18.24
C ARG A 152 -1.82 8.35 16.97
N PRO A 153 -2.08 7.84 15.74
CA PRO A 153 -1.98 8.65 14.55
C PRO A 153 -2.72 9.96 14.77
N ALA A 154 -2.02 11.08 14.69
CA ALA A 154 -2.64 12.40 14.80
C ALA A 154 -3.67 12.52 13.68
N GLY A 155 -4.95 12.56 14.02
CA GLY A 155 -6.03 12.66 13.03
C GLY A 155 -7.34 11.96 13.40
N SER A 156 -7.47 11.35 14.57
CA SER A 156 -8.77 10.83 15.02
C SER A 156 -9.65 12.01 15.45
N GLY A 157 -10.63 12.32 14.62
CA GLY A 157 -11.64 13.37 14.85
C GLY A 157 -12.43 13.21 16.14
N SER A 158 -13.27 14.20 16.40
CA SER A 158 -14.14 14.42 17.58
C SER A 158 -14.83 13.16 18.16
N PRO A 159 -15.10 13.16 19.48
CA PRO A 159 -15.52 11.99 20.25
C PRO A 159 -16.97 11.51 20.03
N SER A 160 -17.71 12.00 19.06
CA SER A 160 -19.15 11.69 18.94
C SER A 160 -19.51 10.48 18.07
N GLU A 161 -18.59 9.98 17.25
CA GLU A 161 -18.69 8.66 16.60
C GLU A 161 -17.28 8.11 16.56
N GLU A 162 -16.97 7.16 17.46
CA GLU A 162 -15.65 6.50 17.38
C GLU A 162 -15.53 5.77 16.05
N PRO A 163 -14.68 6.26 15.13
CA PRO A 163 -14.45 5.57 13.87
C PRO A 163 -13.97 4.14 14.18
N LEU A 164 -14.26 3.20 13.30
CA LEU A 164 -13.77 1.81 13.43
C LEU A 164 -12.27 1.79 13.76
N GLU A 165 -11.51 2.70 13.20
CA GLU A 165 -10.08 2.86 13.46
C GLU A 165 -9.76 3.09 14.94
N ALA A 166 -10.48 3.98 15.64
CA ALA A 166 -10.27 4.20 17.07
C ALA A 166 -10.63 2.97 17.90
N ARG A 167 -11.69 2.24 17.53
CA ARG A 167 -12.06 0.96 18.14
C ARG A 167 -11.05 -0.13 17.87
N LEU A 168 -10.52 -0.22 16.65
CA LEU A 168 -9.45 -1.16 16.30
C LEU A 168 -8.19 -0.88 17.12
N TRP A 169 -7.83 0.39 17.32
CA TRP A 169 -6.69 0.77 18.15
C TRP A 169 -6.87 0.36 19.62
N SER A 170 -8.06 0.59 20.19
CA SER A 170 -8.35 0.21 21.58
C SER A 170 -8.36 -1.32 21.80
N LEU A 171 -8.74 -2.07 20.77
CA LEU A 171 -8.83 -3.53 20.80
C LEU A 171 -7.62 -4.23 20.16
N PHE A 172 -6.66 -3.46 19.63
CA PHE A 172 -5.60 -3.98 18.77
C PHE A 172 -4.91 -5.23 19.33
N TRP A 173 -4.48 -5.18 20.58
CA TRP A 173 -3.80 -6.29 21.21
C TRP A 173 -4.70 -7.50 21.48
N GLN A 174 -5.99 -7.26 21.71
CA GLN A 174 -6.98 -8.34 21.83
C GLN A 174 -7.22 -8.99 20.47
N LEU A 175 -7.31 -8.21 19.39
CA LEU A 175 -7.42 -8.73 18.03
C LEU A 175 -6.19 -9.53 17.59
N MET A 176 -5.00 -9.18 18.11
CA MET A 176 -3.77 -9.93 17.85
C MET A 176 -3.74 -11.29 18.58
N SER A 177 -4.42 -11.41 19.70
CA SER A 177 -4.38 -12.61 20.56
C SER A 177 -5.62 -13.49 20.48
N ASP A 178 -6.77 -12.97 20.06
CA ASP A 178 -8.05 -13.69 19.94
C ASP A 178 -8.53 -13.77 18.49
N PRO A 179 -8.30 -14.89 17.78
CA PRO A 179 -8.72 -15.08 16.39
C PRO A 179 -10.25 -15.00 16.19
N LYS A 180 -11.05 -15.35 17.19
CA LYS A 180 -12.52 -15.28 17.08
C LYS A 180 -12.99 -13.85 17.12
N LEU A 181 -12.42 -13.05 18.02
CA LEU A 181 -12.69 -11.62 18.07
C LEU A 181 -12.23 -10.94 16.77
N ALA A 182 -11.02 -11.26 16.29
CA ALA A 182 -10.50 -10.75 15.03
C ALA A 182 -11.46 -11.00 13.86
N GLN A 183 -11.99 -12.22 13.74
CA GLN A 183 -12.95 -12.58 12.70
C GLN A 183 -14.26 -11.76 12.78
N GLN A 184 -14.76 -11.46 13.97
CA GLN A 184 -15.98 -10.63 14.15
C GLN A 184 -15.78 -9.21 13.60
N TYR A 185 -14.55 -8.69 13.66
CA TYR A 185 -14.19 -7.40 13.08
C TYR A 185 -13.79 -7.46 11.60
N GLY A 186 -13.84 -8.65 10.97
CA GLY A 186 -13.44 -8.87 9.58
C GLY A 186 -11.91 -8.83 9.39
N VAL A 187 -11.16 -9.06 10.46
CA VAL A 187 -9.70 -9.23 10.39
C VAL A 187 -9.39 -10.66 9.98
N ARG A 188 -8.79 -10.81 8.79
CA ARG A 188 -8.39 -12.09 8.23
C ARG A 188 -7.11 -12.62 8.86
N VAL A 189 -6.15 -11.73 9.08
CA VAL A 189 -4.83 -12.06 9.67
C VAL A 189 -4.42 -10.96 10.62
N ALA A 190 -3.95 -11.35 11.79
CA ALA A 190 -3.28 -10.50 12.77
C ALA A 190 -1.90 -11.11 13.07
N GLN A 191 -0.81 -10.43 12.70
CA GLN A 191 0.55 -10.97 12.86
C GLN A 191 1.58 -9.86 13.02
N CYS A 192 2.75 -10.21 13.58
CA CYS A 192 3.92 -9.35 13.53
C CYS A 192 4.69 -9.59 12.24
N GLU A 193 5.15 -8.51 11.62
CA GLU A 193 6.02 -8.50 10.45
C GLU A 193 7.30 -7.74 10.79
N ALA A 194 8.42 -8.20 10.27
CA ALA A 194 9.72 -7.59 10.49
C ALA A 194 10.57 -7.66 9.20
N PRO A 195 10.19 -6.93 8.13
CA PRO A 195 11.03 -6.85 6.94
C PRO A 195 12.41 -6.26 7.30
N ALA A 196 13.44 -6.73 6.58
CA ALA A 196 14.81 -6.33 6.80
C ALA A 196 15.48 -5.83 5.52
N VAL A 197 16.36 -4.85 5.67
CA VAL A 197 17.17 -4.31 4.60
C VAL A 197 18.60 -4.04 5.07
N GLN A 198 19.55 -4.15 4.15
CA GLN A 198 20.91 -3.67 4.40
C GLN A 198 20.95 -2.14 4.28
N ILE A 199 21.49 -1.47 5.29
CA ILE A 199 21.55 -0.01 5.35
C ILE A 199 22.95 0.53 5.19
N LYS A 200 23.05 1.75 4.62
CA LYS A 200 24.29 2.51 4.48
C LYS A 200 24.07 3.97 4.87
N PRO A 201 25.12 4.68 5.31
CA PRO A 201 25.03 6.11 5.61
C PRO A 201 24.43 6.93 4.46
N GLY A 202 23.61 7.91 4.79
CA GLY A 202 22.98 8.81 3.84
C GLY A 202 21.73 8.26 3.14
N GLN A 203 21.43 6.98 3.27
CA GLN A 203 20.23 6.40 2.66
C GLN A 203 18.95 6.89 3.32
N ILE A 204 17.93 7.10 2.49
CA ILE A 204 16.57 7.44 2.91
C ILE A 204 15.64 6.29 2.47
N TRP A 205 15.01 5.68 3.44
CA TRP A 205 14.10 4.57 3.24
C TRP A 205 12.66 4.98 3.52
N GLU A 206 11.76 4.46 2.73
CA GLU A 206 10.32 4.57 2.92
C GLU A 206 9.77 3.24 3.40
N VAL A 207 8.92 3.29 4.42
CA VAL A 207 8.13 2.14 4.86
C VAL A 207 6.74 2.27 4.27
N THR A 208 6.28 1.24 3.57
CA THR A 208 4.95 1.21 2.97
C THR A 208 4.14 0.04 3.52
N LEU A 209 2.84 0.24 3.62
CA LEU A 209 1.87 -0.77 4.00
C LEU A 209 0.88 -0.98 2.86
N ASP A 210 0.80 -2.20 2.37
CA ASP A 210 -0.14 -2.56 1.31
C ASP A 210 -1.56 -2.71 1.86
N ALA A 211 -2.54 -2.37 1.05
CA ALA A 211 -3.95 -2.42 1.46
C ALA A 211 -4.40 -3.83 1.85
N ALA A 212 -3.94 -4.85 1.14
CA ALA A 212 -4.20 -6.26 1.47
C ALA A 212 -3.29 -6.81 2.58
N GLY A 213 -2.37 -5.99 3.09
CA GLY A 213 -1.41 -6.32 4.14
C GLY A 213 -0.07 -6.79 3.59
N GLY A 214 0.97 -6.15 4.03
CA GLY A 214 2.37 -6.35 3.71
C GLY A 214 3.14 -5.11 4.07
N LEU A 215 4.14 -5.25 4.95
CA LEU A 215 5.04 -4.17 5.30
C LEU A 215 6.27 -4.26 4.41
N ASN A 216 6.59 -3.18 3.70
CA ASN A 216 7.71 -3.15 2.75
C ASN A 216 8.64 -1.98 3.06
N LEU A 217 9.94 -2.19 2.79
CA LEU A 217 10.98 -1.19 2.88
C LEU A 217 11.49 -0.87 1.48
N ARG A 218 11.50 0.39 1.10
CA ARG A 218 11.95 0.85 -0.21
C ARG A 218 12.95 1.99 -0.10
N LEU A 219 14.12 1.86 -0.73
CA LEU A 219 15.06 2.95 -0.86
C LEU A 219 14.49 4.02 -1.79
N ILE A 220 14.36 5.25 -1.30
CA ILE A 220 13.80 6.38 -2.06
C ILE A 220 14.82 7.45 -2.41
N GLY A 221 15.99 7.44 -1.77
CA GLY A 221 17.02 8.40 -2.06
C GLY A 221 18.27 8.19 -1.23
N GLU A 222 19.29 8.98 -1.57
CA GLU A 222 20.52 9.10 -0.79
C GLU A 222 20.78 10.58 -0.54
N ARG A 223 21.08 10.93 0.70
CA ARG A 223 21.50 12.28 1.08
C ARG A 223 22.91 12.49 0.52
N ARG A 224 23.09 13.44 -0.41
CA ARG A 224 24.42 13.84 -0.85
C ARG A 224 25.11 14.52 0.33
N GLU A 225 26.27 14.02 0.74
CA GLU A 225 27.17 14.77 1.60
C GLU A 225 27.53 16.08 0.89
N ILE A 226 27.07 17.19 1.42
CA ILE A 226 27.62 18.49 1.03
C ILE A 226 28.98 18.53 1.72
N THR A 227 30.00 18.06 1.04
CA THR A 227 31.39 18.32 1.44
C THR A 227 31.58 19.84 1.36
N LEU A 228 31.45 20.51 2.49
CA LEU A 228 31.91 21.89 2.63
C LEU A 228 33.40 21.83 2.32
N ALA A 229 33.76 22.22 1.09
CA ALA A 229 35.15 22.40 0.72
C ALA A 229 35.77 23.38 1.73
N THR A 230 36.59 22.84 2.61
CA THR A 230 37.38 23.63 3.54
C THR A 230 38.26 24.52 2.66
N GLN A 231 37.90 25.79 2.57
CA GLN A 231 38.71 26.77 1.89
C GLN A 231 40.10 26.77 2.56
N PRO A 232 41.18 26.53 1.81
CA PRO A 232 42.52 26.60 2.41
C PRO A 232 42.74 27.99 3.00
N PRO A 233 43.42 28.08 4.16
CA PRO A 233 43.66 29.36 4.79
C PRO A 233 44.41 30.28 3.83
N HIS A 234 43.89 31.49 3.62
CA HIS A 234 44.59 32.55 2.88
C HIS A 234 46.00 32.74 3.45
N ALA A 235 47.01 32.47 2.64
CA ALA A 235 48.37 32.86 2.95
C ALA A 235 48.45 34.40 3.03
N PRO A 236 49.08 34.98 4.05
CA PRO A 236 49.29 36.43 4.09
C PRO A 236 50.21 36.83 2.96
N SER A 237 49.80 37.79 2.17
CA SER A 237 50.60 38.43 1.15
C SER A 237 51.77 39.23 1.78
N PRO A 238 52.94 39.30 1.12
CA PRO A 238 54.13 39.96 1.64
C PRO A 238 54.02 41.48 1.72
#